data_59b4116d4f46f531e78b3a4b4441d00f
#
_entry.id   59b4116d4f46f531e78b3a4b4441d00f
#
_cell.length_a   1.000
_cell.length_b   1.000
_cell.length_c   1.000
_cell.angle_alpha   90.00
_cell.angle_beta   90.00
_cell.angle_gamma   90.00
#
_symmetry.space_group_name_H-M   'P 1'
#
loop_
_entity.id
_entity.type
_entity.pdbx_description
1 polymer ?
#
loop_
_entity_poly.entity_id
_entity_poly.type
_entity_poly.pdbx_seq_one_letter_code
_entity_poly.pdbx_strand_id
1 'polypeptide(L)'
;MKKLVFVIQLIFLYSGLAMADPVISLKTLLHEMTDRSVLARWPENAYTCKQFSSYDRSSHNMTDKRAWFGNFDQGQFIRQEENGGRTEYVMMDAEGPGAMVRFWMTFSGINRGQGTLRIYIDNEENR
;
A
#
# COMPACT_ATOMS: atom_id res chain seq x y z
N MET A 1 3.15 37.60 42.68
CA MET A 1 3.33 36.17 42.90
C MET A 1 2.13 35.33 42.46
N LYS A 2 0.88 35.64 42.81
CA LYS A 2 -0.30 34.83 42.41
C LYS A 2 -0.52 34.72 40.88
N LYS A 3 -0.21 35.77 40.09
CA LYS A 3 -0.34 35.74 38.62
C LYS A 3 0.70 34.83 37.93
N LEU A 4 1.90 34.74 38.49
CA LEU A 4 2.96 33.87 37.94
C LEU A 4 2.64 32.39 38.13
N VAL A 5 2.08 32.02 39.28
CA VAL A 5 1.66 30.64 39.58
C VAL A 5 0.55 30.19 38.62
N PHE A 6 -0.39 31.10 38.29
CA PHE A 6 -1.50 30.79 37.39
C PHE A 6 -1.01 30.53 35.93
N VAL A 7 -0.04 31.30 35.47
CA VAL A 7 0.57 31.11 34.14
C VAL A 7 1.33 29.78 34.06
N ILE A 8 2.06 29.41 35.11
CA ILE A 8 2.79 28.12 35.16
C ILE A 8 1.80 26.96 35.19
N GLN A 9 0.69 27.05 35.91
CA GLN A 9 -0.36 26.02 35.87
C GLN A 9 -1.02 25.88 34.49
N LEU A 10 -1.24 27.00 33.79
CA LEU A 10 -1.79 26.96 32.42
C LEU A 10 -0.82 26.27 31.41
N ILE A 11 0.48 26.51 31.55
CA ILE A 11 1.51 25.88 30.71
C ILE A 11 1.55 24.36 30.96
N PHE A 12 1.43 23.93 32.22
CA PHE A 12 1.39 22.49 32.54
C PHE A 12 0.10 21.80 32.06
N LEU A 13 -1.03 22.49 31.98
CA LEU A 13 -2.27 21.97 31.44
C LEU A 13 -2.21 21.81 29.90
N TYR A 14 -1.46 22.67 29.22
CA TYR A 14 -1.30 22.58 27.76
C TYR A 14 -0.27 21.51 27.30
N SER A 15 0.70 21.17 28.15
CA SER A 15 1.70 20.14 27.82
C SER A 15 1.19 18.69 27.95
N GLY A 16 -0.02 18.49 28.44
CA GLY A 16 -0.62 17.16 28.61
C GLY A 16 -1.39 16.62 27.42
N LEU A 17 -1.50 17.38 26.33
CA LEU A 17 -2.31 17.01 25.16
C LEU A 17 -1.48 16.67 23.91
N ALA A 18 -0.19 16.44 24.04
CA ALA A 18 0.57 15.80 22.97
C ALA A 18 0.13 14.33 22.91
N MET A 19 -0.92 14.04 22.16
CA MET A 19 -1.27 12.69 21.76
C MET A 19 -0.07 12.21 20.94
N ALA A 20 0.67 11.26 21.49
CA ALA A 20 1.69 10.59 20.70
C ALA A 20 1.00 9.91 19.50
N ASP A 21 1.53 10.14 18.31
CA ASP A 21 1.04 9.44 17.13
C ASP A 21 1.01 7.94 17.43
N PRO A 22 -0.06 7.24 17.03
CA PRO A 22 -0.16 5.81 17.29
C PRO A 22 1.04 5.09 16.67
N VAL A 23 1.82 4.42 17.50
CA VAL A 23 2.97 3.65 17.03
C VAL A 23 2.46 2.49 16.19
N ILE A 24 2.72 2.54 14.89
CA ILE A 24 2.45 1.43 14.00
C ILE A 24 3.48 0.34 14.28
N SER A 25 3.02 -0.80 14.73
CA SER A 25 3.85 -1.96 15.02
C SER A 25 3.20 -3.23 14.47
N LEU A 26 3.96 -4.29 14.30
CA LEU A 26 3.39 -5.58 13.90
C LEU A 26 2.26 -6.03 14.83
N LYS A 27 2.39 -5.78 16.12
CA LYS A 27 1.36 -6.10 17.12
C LYS A 27 0.07 -5.32 16.88
N THR A 28 0.15 -4.02 16.60
CA THR A 28 -1.03 -3.20 16.33
C THR A 28 -1.71 -3.62 15.04
N LEU A 29 -0.94 -3.92 13.98
CA LEU A 29 -1.47 -4.40 12.71
C LEU A 29 -2.17 -5.76 12.85
N LEU A 30 -1.58 -6.70 13.58
CA LEU A 30 -2.19 -8.01 13.84
C LEU A 30 -3.47 -7.88 14.68
N HIS A 31 -3.48 -6.94 15.64
CA HIS A 31 -4.68 -6.67 16.42
C HIS A 31 -5.82 -6.12 15.54
N GLU A 32 -5.53 -5.18 14.67
CA GLU A 32 -6.51 -4.63 13.72
C GLU A 32 -7.07 -5.69 12.77
N MET A 33 -6.29 -6.67 12.37
CA MET A 33 -6.77 -7.79 11.54
C MET A 33 -7.80 -8.67 12.26
N THR A 34 -7.76 -8.74 13.58
CA THR A 34 -8.64 -9.59 14.40
C THR A 34 -9.79 -8.83 15.05
N ASP A 35 -9.63 -7.53 15.28
CA ASP A 35 -10.67 -6.69 15.87
C ASP A 35 -11.65 -6.17 14.81
N ARG A 36 -12.79 -6.86 14.70
CA ARG A 36 -13.84 -6.47 13.75
C ARG A 36 -14.47 -5.11 14.05
N SER A 37 -14.32 -4.57 15.25
CA SER A 37 -14.84 -3.24 15.58
C SER A 37 -14.12 -2.13 14.80
N VAL A 38 -12.88 -2.37 14.40
CA VAL A 38 -12.08 -1.44 13.57
C VAL A 38 -12.73 -1.25 12.18
N LEU A 39 -13.31 -2.29 11.61
CA LEU A 39 -13.97 -2.23 10.30
C LEU A 39 -15.22 -1.33 10.29
N ALA A 40 -15.83 -1.13 11.44
CA ALA A 40 -17.02 -0.30 11.58
C ALA A 40 -16.71 1.16 11.93
N ARG A 41 -15.44 1.50 12.12
CA ARG A 41 -15.01 2.84 12.46
C ARG A 41 -14.40 3.51 11.24
N TRP A 42 -14.68 4.79 11.09
CA TRP A 42 -13.94 5.61 10.14
C TRP A 42 -12.52 5.80 10.69
N PRO A 43 -11.46 5.55 9.90
CA PRO A 43 -10.10 5.71 10.37
C PRO A 43 -9.81 7.18 10.70
N GLU A 44 -9.15 7.43 11.83
CA GLU A 44 -8.74 8.78 12.24
C GLU A 44 -7.76 9.39 11.22
N ASN A 45 -6.86 8.57 10.72
CA ASN A 45 -5.97 8.95 9.63
C ASN A 45 -6.53 8.46 8.30
N ALA A 46 -6.89 9.39 7.43
CA ALA A 46 -7.36 9.06 6.10
C ALA A 46 -6.28 8.31 5.31
N TYR A 47 -6.66 7.22 4.69
CA TYR A 47 -5.80 6.49 3.76
C TYR A 47 -6.51 6.26 2.44
N THR A 48 -5.75 6.02 1.40
CA THR A 48 -6.27 5.66 0.09
C THR A 48 -5.91 4.22 -0.23
N CYS A 49 -6.85 3.47 -0.80
CA CYS A 49 -6.56 2.17 -1.37
C CYS A 49 -6.24 2.33 -2.86
N LYS A 50 -5.13 1.73 -3.28
CA LYS A 50 -4.75 1.63 -4.69
C LYS A 50 -4.63 0.15 -5.05
N GLN A 51 -4.95 -0.16 -6.29
CA GLN A 51 -4.75 -1.50 -6.85
C GLN A 51 -3.86 -1.39 -8.08
N PHE A 52 -2.84 -2.22 -8.12
CA PHE A 52 -2.06 -2.49 -9.32
C PHE A 52 -2.49 -3.84 -9.87
N SER A 53 -2.85 -3.89 -11.13
CA SER A 53 -3.43 -5.07 -11.75
C SER A 53 -2.95 -5.23 -13.18
N SER A 54 -2.83 -6.47 -13.61
CA SER A 54 -2.51 -6.85 -14.99
C SER A 54 -3.72 -6.85 -15.92
N TYR A 55 -4.78 -6.12 -15.62
CA TYR A 55 -5.97 -6.06 -16.46
C TYR A 55 -5.63 -5.63 -17.89
N ASP A 56 -6.37 -6.15 -18.85
CA ASP A 56 -6.22 -5.76 -20.25
C ASP A 56 -6.67 -4.33 -20.49
N ARG A 57 -5.71 -3.45 -20.74
CA ARG A 57 -5.93 -2.01 -20.92
C ARG A 57 -6.56 -1.64 -22.27
N SER A 58 -6.70 -2.59 -23.17
CA SER A 58 -7.46 -2.39 -24.41
C SER A 58 -8.96 -2.31 -24.15
N SER A 59 -9.42 -2.78 -23.01
CA SER A 59 -10.81 -2.71 -22.54
C SER A 59 -11.13 -1.33 -21.96
N HIS A 60 -11.30 -0.35 -22.82
CA HIS A 60 -11.47 1.06 -22.41
C HIS A 60 -12.75 1.73 -22.90
N ASN A 61 -13.55 1.07 -23.73
CA ASN A 61 -14.73 1.69 -24.32
C ASN A 61 -15.95 0.78 -24.28
N MET A 62 -16.95 1.17 -23.50
CA MET A 62 -18.22 0.44 -23.35
C MET A 62 -19.07 0.41 -24.62
N THR A 63 -18.86 1.32 -25.56
CA THR A 63 -19.63 1.40 -26.81
C THR A 63 -19.00 0.63 -27.96
N ASP A 64 -17.72 0.30 -27.88
CA ASP A 64 -17.04 -0.57 -28.84
C ASP A 64 -17.03 -2.02 -28.35
N LYS A 65 -17.84 -2.86 -28.98
CA LYS A 65 -17.93 -4.28 -28.61
C LYS A 65 -16.62 -5.02 -28.72
N ARG A 66 -15.66 -4.57 -29.53
CA ARG A 66 -14.33 -5.16 -29.67
C ARG A 66 -13.37 -4.74 -28.55
N ALA A 67 -13.62 -3.58 -27.94
CA ALA A 67 -12.83 -3.04 -26.85
C ALA A 67 -13.51 -3.21 -25.48
N TRP A 68 -14.74 -3.74 -25.42
CA TRP A 68 -15.45 -3.98 -24.17
C TRP A 68 -14.85 -5.12 -23.35
N PHE A 69 -14.54 -6.22 -24.01
CA PHE A 69 -14.03 -7.44 -23.39
C PHE A 69 -12.58 -7.70 -23.81
N GLY A 70 -11.68 -6.85 -23.31
CA GLY A 70 -10.29 -7.24 -23.27
C GLY A 70 -10.13 -8.37 -22.24
N ASN A 71 -9.49 -9.45 -22.63
CA ASN A 71 -9.25 -10.61 -21.76
C ASN A 71 -7.80 -11.10 -21.85
N PHE A 72 -6.90 -10.23 -22.25
CA PHE A 72 -5.46 -10.48 -22.27
C PHE A 72 -4.80 -9.90 -21.03
N ASP A 73 -5.21 -10.37 -19.85
CA ASP A 73 -4.69 -9.89 -18.57
C ASP A 73 -3.26 -10.38 -18.29
N GLN A 74 -2.75 -11.28 -19.08
CA GLN A 74 -1.38 -11.76 -18.96
C GLN A 74 -0.39 -10.80 -19.62
N GLY A 75 0.75 -10.59 -18.97
CA GLY A 75 1.83 -9.76 -19.53
C GLY A 75 1.59 -8.24 -19.48
N GLN A 76 0.59 -7.80 -18.76
CA GLN A 76 0.25 -6.37 -18.59
C GLN A 76 1.03 -5.77 -17.41
N PHE A 77 2.31 -5.56 -17.61
CA PHE A 77 3.17 -4.93 -16.60
C PHE A 77 3.13 -3.40 -16.72
N ILE A 78 3.55 -2.69 -15.67
CA ILE A 78 3.68 -1.25 -15.69
C ILE A 78 4.80 -0.86 -16.66
N ARG A 79 5.95 -1.55 -16.57
CA ARG A 79 7.11 -1.39 -17.42
C ARG A 79 8.05 -2.58 -17.29
N GLN A 80 9.03 -2.61 -18.13
CA GLN A 80 10.14 -3.57 -18.10
C GLN A 80 11.42 -2.81 -17.78
N GLU A 81 12.26 -3.37 -16.93
CA GLU A 81 13.54 -2.80 -16.51
C GLU A 81 14.66 -3.83 -16.62
N GLU A 82 15.87 -3.34 -16.88
CA GLU A 82 17.08 -4.15 -16.82
C GLU A 82 17.79 -3.89 -15.50
N ASN A 83 17.94 -4.92 -14.68
CA ASN A 83 18.55 -4.83 -13.37
C ASN A 83 19.58 -5.94 -13.15
N GLY A 84 20.87 -5.55 -13.10
CA GLY A 84 21.96 -6.50 -12.88
C GLY A 84 22.05 -7.61 -13.91
N GLY A 85 21.77 -7.34 -15.19
CA GLY A 85 21.76 -8.31 -16.28
C GLY A 85 20.52 -9.21 -16.30
N ARG A 86 19.47 -8.81 -15.59
CA ARG A 86 18.16 -9.47 -15.61
C ARG A 86 17.10 -8.51 -16.10
N THR A 87 16.20 -9.03 -16.91
CA THR A 87 14.97 -8.33 -17.27
C THR A 87 13.94 -8.52 -16.15
N GLU A 88 13.44 -7.43 -15.60
CA GLU A 88 12.42 -7.42 -14.56
C GLU A 88 11.14 -6.73 -15.06
N TYR A 89 10.00 -7.33 -14.72
CA TYR A 89 8.68 -6.84 -15.09
C TYR A 89 8.03 -6.19 -13.88
N VAL A 90 7.90 -4.87 -13.91
CA VAL A 90 7.38 -4.08 -12.79
C VAL A 90 5.87 -4.22 -12.72
N MET A 91 5.37 -4.81 -11.64
CA MET A 91 3.95 -5.01 -11.40
C MET A 91 3.34 -3.92 -10.52
N MET A 92 4.13 -3.35 -9.62
CA MET A 92 3.72 -2.29 -8.71
C MET A 92 4.86 -1.29 -8.57
N ASP A 93 4.51 -0.01 -8.60
CA ASP A 93 5.41 1.09 -8.28
C ASP A 93 4.60 2.15 -7.54
N ALA A 94 4.96 2.41 -6.29
CA ALA A 94 4.23 3.31 -5.42
C ALA A 94 5.16 4.04 -4.48
N GLU A 95 4.94 5.33 -4.35
CA GLU A 95 5.59 6.14 -3.34
C GLU A 95 4.89 5.94 -1.99
N GLY A 96 5.70 5.84 -0.93
CA GLY A 96 5.24 5.65 0.44
C GLY A 96 5.02 6.95 1.21
N PRO A 97 4.61 6.85 2.49
CA PRO A 97 4.45 5.61 3.25
C PRO A 97 3.22 4.81 2.87
N GLY A 98 3.30 3.48 2.96
CA GLY A 98 2.18 2.60 2.62
C GLY A 98 2.40 1.15 3.04
N ALA A 99 1.39 0.33 2.81
CA ALA A 99 1.45 -1.09 3.06
C ALA A 99 0.81 -1.88 1.92
N MET A 100 1.45 -2.96 1.50
CA MET A 100 0.84 -3.96 0.63
C MET A 100 -0.01 -4.90 1.50
N VAL A 101 -1.32 -4.75 1.44
CA VAL A 101 -2.24 -5.52 2.29
C VAL A 101 -2.74 -6.80 1.62
N ARG A 102 -2.57 -6.93 0.32
CA ARG A 102 -2.95 -8.11 -0.43
C ARG A 102 -2.10 -8.27 -1.68
N PHE A 103 -1.60 -9.47 -1.89
CA PHE A 103 -0.99 -9.91 -3.12
C PHE A 103 -1.74 -11.14 -3.63
N TRP A 104 -2.10 -11.14 -4.92
CA TRP A 104 -2.77 -12.26 -5.56
C TRP A 104 -2.22 -12.44 -6.98
N MET A 105 -1.89 -13.66 -7.32
CA MET A 105 -1.34 -14.00 -8.62
C MET A 105 -1.79 -15.40 -9.03
N THR A 106 -2.04 -15.58 -10.31
CA THR A 106 -2.22 -16.89 -10.92
C THR A 106 -1.12 -17.17 -11.94
N PHE A 107 -0.87 -18.45 -12.16
CA PHE A 107 0.10 -18.92 -13.13
C PHE A 107 -0.57 -19.89 -14.08
N SER A 108 -0.25 -19.78 -15.37
CA SER A 108 -0.73 -20.68 -16.41
C SER A 108 0.44 -21.12 -17.30
N GLY A 109 0.23 -22.21 -18.04
CA GLY A 109 1.24 -22.71 -18.97
C GLY A 109 2.16 -23.78 -18.40
N ILE A 110 3.21 -24.10 -19.15
CA ILE A 110 4.14 -25.20 -18.86
C ILE A 110 4.98 -24.89 -17.61
N ASN A 111 5.38 -23.64 -17.45
CA ASN A 111 6.25 -23.16 -16.36
C ASN A 111 5.44 -22.60 -15.19
N ARG A 112 4.39 -23.27 -14.77
CA ARG A 112 3.49 -22.81 -13.71
C ARG A 112 4.23 -22.55 -12.42
N GLY A 113 4.14 -21.31 -11.92
CA GLY A 113 4.74 -20.90 -10.66
C GLY A 113 6.26 -20.80 -10.66
N GLN A 114 6.90 -20.85 -11.81
CA GLN A 114 8.32 -20.59 -11.93
C GLN A 114 8.55 -19.10 -12.14
N GLY A 115 9.14 -18.48 -11.17
CA GLY A 115 9.47 -17.06 -11.18
C GLY A 115 10.01 -16.62 -9.84
N THR A 116 10.64 -15.47 -9.81
CA THR A 116 11.11 -14.83 -8.57
C THR A 116 10.36 -13.52 -8.41
N LEU A 117 9.62 -13.39 -7.31
CA LEU A 117 9.08 -12.11 -6.89
C LEU A 117 10.17 -11.36 -6.13
N ARG A 118 10.40 -10.10 -6.51
CA ARG A 118 11.30 -9.19 -5.82
C ARG A 118 10.51 -7.99 -5.33
N ILE A 119 10.84 -7.55 -4.13
CA ILE A 119 10.23 -6.37 -3.52
C ILE A 119 11.38 -5.46 -3.11
N TYR A 120 11.38 -4.26 -3.66
CA TYR A 120 12.35 -3.21 -3.36
C TYR A 120 11.66 -2.18 -2.49
N ILE A 121 12.27 -1.82 -1.38
CA ILE A 121 11.75 -0.83 -0.44
C ILE A 121 12.78 0.28 -0.32
N ASP A 122 12.32 1.54 -0.39
CA ASP A 122 13.13 2.74 -0.18
C ASP A 122 14.37 2.83 -1.09
N ASN A 123 14.25 2.34 -2.34
CA ASN A 123 15.34 2.27 -3.32
C ASN A 123 16.55 1.44 -2.84
N GLU A 124 16.35 0.51 -1.91
CA GLU A 124 17.40 -0.41 -1.52
C GLU A 124 17.81 -1.27 -2.72
N GLU A 125 19.10 -1.26 -3.04
CA GLU A 125 19.65 -2.19 -4.00
C GLU A 125 19.47 -3.63 -3.48
N ASN A 126 19.12 -4.51 -4.37
CA ASN A 126 18.89 -5.92 -4.12
C ASN A 126 20.01 -6.55 -3.28
N ARG A 127 19.67 -7.11 -2.17
CA ARG A 127 20.53 -8.02 -1.41
C ARG A 127 20.15 -9.48 -1.64
#